data_4c3d5db356740fc1ce8405cf93985a85
#
_entry.id   4c3d5db356740fc1ce8405cf93985a85
#
_cell.length_a   1.000
_cell.length_b   1.000
_cell.length_c   1.000
_cell.angle_alpha   90.00
_cell.angle_beta   90.00
_cell.angle_gamma   90.00
#
_symmetry.space_group_name_H-M   'P 1'
#
loop_
_entity.id
_entity.type
_entity.pdbx_description
1 polymer ?
#
loop_
_entity_poly.entity_id
_entity_poly.type
_entity_poly.pdbx_seq_one_letter_code
_entity_poly.pdbx_strand_id
1 'polypeptide(L)'
;MAEHEDQIAQYRLKLEETAALVARIRHEINNPLTGVLGQAQLLLREELSERSRKRVQTIEDLALRLRDIVAQLREVQRPGADGESS
;
A
#
# COMPACT_ATOMS: atom_id res chain seq x y z
N MET A 1 35.41 11.88 15.26
CA MET A 1 34.77 10.62 15.63
C MET A 1 33.34 10.80 16.13
N ALA A 2 33.09 11.67 17.10
CA ALA A 2 31.73 11.92 17.53
C ALA A 2 30.82 12.44 16.46
N GLU A 3 31.32 13.32 15.58
CA GLU A 3 30.55 13.84 14.45
C GLU A 3 30.11 12.76 13.46
N HIS A 4 30.97 11.78 13.24
CA HIS A 4 30.67 10.68 12.32
C HIS A 4 29.56 9.77 12.89
N GLU A 5 29.63 9.49 14.17
CA GLU A 5 28.63 8.70 14.88
C GLU A 5 27.28 9.42 14.91
N ASP A 6 27.29 10.75 15.11
CA ASP A 6 26.07 11.56 15.10
C ASP A 6 25.42 11.56 13.72
N GLN A 7 26.22 11.60 12.65
CA GLN A 7 25.70 11.54 11.29
C GLN A 7 25.02 10.20 11.00
N ILE A 8 25.62 9.11 11.45
CA ILE A 8 25.04 7.77 11.29
C ILE A 8 23.73 7.66 12.06
N ALA A 9 23.70 8.16 13.28
CA ALA A 9 22.50 8.15 14.10
C ALA A 9 21.37 8.95 13.46
N GLN A 10 21.68 10.13 12.91
CA GLN A 10 20.70 10.95 12.21
C GLN A 10 20.18 10.28 10.95
N TYR A 11 21.02 9.57 10.23
CA TYR A 11 20.63 8.82 9.05
C TYR A 11 19.64 7.72 9.39
N ARG A 12 19.94 6.97 10.45
CA ARG A 12 19.05 5.90 10.91
C ARG A 12 17.69 6.45 11.34
N LEU A 13 17.69 7.58 12.04
CA LEU A 13 16.47 8.20 12.49
C LEU A 13 15.60 8.62 11.31
N LYS A 14 16.19 9.20 10.26
CA LYS A 14 15.47 9.59 9.06
C LYS A 14 14.89 8.39 8.34
N LEU A 15 15.63 7.28 8.27
CA LEU A 15 15.14 6.05 7.65
C LEU A 15 13.96 5.49 8.42
N GLU A 16 14.02 5.50 9.75
CA GLU A 16 12.93 5.03 10.59
C GLU A 16 11.69 5.91 10.44
N GLU A 17 11.87 7.23 10.39
CA GLU A 17 10.77 8.17 10.18
C GLU A 17 10.12 7.97 8.83
N THR A 18 10.93 7.75 7.79
CA THR A 18 10.42 7.48 6.44
C THR A 18 9.62 6.18 6.40
N ALA A 19 10.14 5.13 7.03
CA ALA A 19 9.45 3.84 7.08
C ALA A 19 8.12 3.95 7.82
N ALA A 20 8.09 4.70 8.92
CA ALA A 20 6.87 4.93 9.68
C ALA A 20 5.84 5.72 8.88
N LEU A 21 6.29 6.74 8.14
CA LEU A 21 5.42 7.53 7.28
C LEU A 21 4.81 6.68 6.18
N VAL A 22 5.63 5.86 5.52
CA VAL A 22 5.17 4.96 4.45
C VAL A 22 4.14 3.97 5.00
N ALA A 23 4.38 3.42 6.20
CA ALA A 23 3.43 2.51 6.84
C ALA A 23 2.08 3.17 7.08
N ARG A 24 2.11 4.40 7.57
CA ARG A 24 0.88 5.15 7.83
C ARG A 24 0.13 5.45 6.55
N ILE A 25 0.83 5.89 5.51
CA ILE A 25 0.22 6.18 4.21
C ILE A 25 -0.41 4.91 3.62
N ARG A 26 0.29 3.79 3.70
CA ARG A 26 -0.21 2.52 3.22
C ARG A 26 -1.54 2.15 3.90
N HIS A 27 -1.61 2.31 5.22
CA HIS A 27 -2.85 2.04 5.95
C HIS A 27 -3.96 3.03 5.60
N GLU A 28 -3.63 4.30 5.45
CA GLU A 28 -4.60 5.33 5.10
C GLU A 28 -5.17 5.14 3.69
N ILE A 29 -4.40 4.60 2.78
CA ILE A 29 -4.88 4.28 1.42
C ILE A 29 -5.71 2.99 1.44
N ASN A 30 -5.24 1.96 2.13
CA ASN A 30 -5.91 0.66 2.16
C ASN A 30 -7.29 0.72 2.80
N ASN A 31 -7.52 1.61 3.76
CA ASN A 31 -8.81 1.72 4.42
C ASN A 31 -9.93 2.09 3.44
N PRO A 32 -9.87 3.25 2.73
CA PRO A 32 -10.89 3.55 1.74
C PRO A 32 -10.89 2.58 0.56
N LEU A 33 -9.73 2.07 0.18
CA LEU A 33 -9.64 1.12 -0.92
C LEU A 33 -10.39 -0.18 -0.62
N THR A 34 -10.29 -0.69 0.61
CA THR A 34 -11.05 -1.85 1.06
C THR A 34 -12.55 -1.57 0.97
N GLY A 35 -12.97 -0.36 1.32
CA GLY A 35 -14.36 0.06 1.19
C GLY A 35 -14.84 0.05 -0.26
N VAL A 36 -14.04 0.62 -1.16
CA VAL A 36 -14.38 0.65 -2.59
C VAL A 36 -14.48 -0.78 -3.14
N LEU A 37 -13.52 -1.62 -2.81
CA LEU A 37 -13.51 -3.01 -3.27
C LEU A 37 -14.72 -3.76 -2.73
N GLY A 38 -15.06 -3.57 -1.45
CA GLY A 38 -16.22 -4.19 -0.83
C GLY A 38 -17.52 -3.78 -1.50
N GLN A 39 -17.68 -2.50 -1.81
CA GLN A 39 -18.88 -2.00 -2.50
C GLN A 39 -18.99 -2.56 -3.91
N ALA A 40 -17.87 -2.63 -4.64
CA ALA A 40 -17.89 -3.22 -5.97
C ALA A 40 -18.31 -4.68 -5.93
N GLN A 41 -17.80 -5.45 -4.96
CA GLN A 41 -18.15 -6.85 -4.81
C GLN A 41 -19.61 -7.04 -4.42
N LEU A 42 -20.16 -6.16 -3.60
CA LEU A 42 -21.58 -6.19 -3.25
C LEU A 42 -22.45 -5.86 -4.46
N LEU A 43 -22.07 -4.89 -5.26
CA LEU A 43 -22.81 -4.56 -6.48
C LEU A 43 -22.85 -5.72 -7.45
N LEU A 44 -21.77 -6.49 -7.54
CA LEU A 44 -21.72 -7.64 -8.46
C LEU A 44 -22.69 -8.75 -8.05
N ARG A 45 -23.23 -8.73 -6.85
CA ARG A 45 -24.26 -9.68 -6.40
C ARG A 45 -25.66 -9.25 -6.81
N GLU A 46 -25.83 -8.01 -7.21
CA GLU A 46 -27.12 -7.48 -7.61
C GLU A 46 -27.40 -7.76 -9.08
N GLU A 47 -28.65 -7.61 -9.47
CA GLU A 47 -29.01 -7.70 -10.89
C GLU A 47 -28.58 -6.40 -11.56
N LEU A 48 -27.60 -6.53 -12.44
CA LEU A 48 -27.04 -5.41 -13.21
C LEU A 48 -27.19 -5.69 -14.70
N SER A 49 -27.35 -4.62 -15.47
CA SER A 49 -27.19 -4.74 -16.92
C SER A 49 -25.77 -5.23 -17.23
N GLU A 50 -25.57 -5.85 -18.38
CA GLU A 50 -24.23 -6.27 -18.78
C GLU A 50 -23.24 -5.09 -18.80
N ARG A 51 -23.71 -3.96 -19.25
CA ARG A 51 -22.87 -2.75 -19.30
C ARG A 51 -22.43 -2.30 -17.92
N SER A 52 -23.37 -2.27 -16.96
CA SER A 52 -23.05 -1.90 -15.58
C SER A 52 -22.15 -2.94 -14.94
N ARG A 53 -22.41 -4.21 -15.18
CA ARG A 53 -21.58 -5.29 -14.63
C ARG A 53 -20.14 -5.18 -15.09
N LYS A 54 -19.91 -4.90 -16.37
CA LYS A 54 -18.55 -4.71 -16.89
C LYS A 54 -17.85 -3.54 -16.23
N ARG A 55 -18.56 -2.45 -16.00
CA ARG A 55 -18.00 -1.28 -15.33
C ARG A 55 -17.61 -1.58 -13.90
N VAL A 56 -18.47 -2.29 -13.18
CA VAL A 56 -18.19 -2.66 -11.79
C VAL A 56 -17.01 -3.63 -11.72
N GLN A 57 -16.93 -4.58 -12.65
CA GLN A 57 -15.78 -5.48 -12.73
C GLN A 57 -14.49 -4.71 -12.99
N THR A 58 -14.52 -3.68 -13.82
CA THR A 58 -13.36 -2.83 -14.04
C THR A 58 -12.97 -2.09 -12.77
N ILE A 59 -13.93 -1.60 -12.00
CA ILE A 59 -13.66 -0.95 -10.71
C ILE A 59 -13.01 -1.94 -9.75
N GLU A 60 -13.53 -3.17 -9.68
CA GLU A 60 -12.94 -4.21 -8.84
C GLU A 60 -11.50 -4.50 -9.24
N ASP A 61 -11.25 -4.68 -10.54
CA ASP A 61 -9.91 -4.98 -11.05
C ASP A 61 -8.94 -3.84 -10.76
N LEU A 62 -9.37 -2.60 -10.93
CA LEU A 62 -8.53 -1.44 -10.64
C LEU A 62 -8.23 -1.32 -9.15
N ALA A 63 -9.22 -1.61 -8.30
CA ALA A 63 -9.02 -1.59 -6.85
C ALA A 63 -8.03 -2.67 -6.43
N LEU A 64 -8.10 -3.86 -7.03
CA LEU A 64 -7.15 -4.93 -6.75
C LEU A 64 -5.73 -4.56 -7.20
N ARG A 65 -5.59 -3.90 -8.34
CA ARG A 65 -4.29 -3.39 -8.79
C ARG A 65 -3.73 -2.35 -7.85
N LEU A 66 -4.58 -1.43 -7.38
CA LEU A 66 -4.14 -0.43 -6.40
C LEU A 66 -3.67 -1.09 -5.11
N ARG A 67 -4.38 -2.11 -4.66
CA ARG A 67 -3.99 -2.86 -3.47
C ARG A 67 -2.61 -3.49 -3.65
N ASP A 68 -2.35 -4.06 -4.81
CA ASP A 68 -1.06 -4.68 -5.10
C ASP A 68 0.06 -3.64 -5.16
N ILE A 69 -0.21 -2.49 -5.76
CA ILE A 69 0.76 -1.39 -5.82
C ILE A 69 1.08 -0.88 -4.41
N VAL A 70 0.06 -0.68 -3.59
CA VAL A 70 0.24 -0.22 -2.21
C VAL A 70 1.01 -1.27 -1.39
N ALA A 71 0.79 -2.56 -1.65
CA ALA A 71 1.51 -3.63 -0.97
C ALA A 71 3.02 -3.56 -1.22
N GLN A 72 3.45 -3.05 -2.37
CA GLN A 72 4.87 -2.88 -2.67
C GLN A 72 5.56 -1.90 -1.73
N LEU A 73 4.82 -1.01 -1.10
CA LEU A 73 5.38 -0.08 -0.12
C LEU A 73 5.91 -0.78 1.13
N ARG A 74 5.57 -2.04 1.34
CA ARG A 74 6.13 -2.83 2.45
C ARG A 74 7.63 -2.98 2.35
N GLU A 75 8.16 -3.04 1.14
CA GLU A 75 9.60 -3.17 0.92
C GLU A 75 10.35 -1.95 1.45
N VAL A 76 9.74 -0.77 1.34
CA VAL A 76 10.30 0.46 1.88
C VAL A 76 10.31 0.44 3.41
N GLN A 77 9.32 -0.24 4.03
CA GLN A 77 9.20 -0.33 5.48
C GLN A 77 10.21 -1.28 6.12
N ARG A 78 10.86 -2.12 5.32
CA ARG A 78 11.81 -3.13 5.82
C ARG A 78 13.17 -2.90 5.18
N PRO A 79 13.92 -1.89 5.61
CA PRO A 79 15.27 -1.67 5.09
C PRO A 79 16.12 -2.92 5.34
N GLY A 80 16.77 -3.42 4.30
CA GLY A 80 17.61 -4.61 4.40
C GLY A 80 16.89 -5.93 4.21
N ALA A 81 15.57 -5.92 4.06
CA ALA A 81 14.80 -7.15 3.80
C ALA A 81 15.23 -7.83 2.50
N ASP A 82 15.63 -7.05 1.51
CA ASP A 82 16.10 -7.57 0.24
C ASP A 82 17.36 -8.42 0.37
N GLY A 83 18.24 -8.04 1.30
CA GLY A 83 19.44 -8.81 1.58
C GLY A 83 19.15 -10.14 2.23
N GLU A 84 18.08 -10.24 2.97
CA GLU A 84 17.69 -11.45 3.66
C GLU A 84 16.97 -12.44 2.75
N SER A 85 16.26 -11.93 1.76
CA SER A 85 15.47 -12.77 0.87
C SER A 85 16.29 -13.46 -0.21
N SER A 86 17.52 -13.05 -0.39
CA SER A 86 18.40 -13.61 -1.43
C SER A 86 19.12 -14.91 -0.99
#